data_f1a850e3d54e12935deafdbff57c3382
#
_entry.id   f1a850e3d54e12935deafdbff57c3382
#
_cell.length_a   1.000
_cell.length_b   1.000
_cell.length_c   1.000
_cell.angle_alpha   90.00
_cell.angle_beta   90.00
_cell.angle_gamma   90.00
#
_symmetry.space_group_name_H-M   'P 1'
#
loop_
_entity.id
_entity.type
_entity.pdbx_description
1 polymer ?
#
loop_
_entity_poly.entity_id
_entity_poly.type
_entity_poly.pdbx_seq_one_letter_code
_entity_poly.pdbx_strand_id
1 'polypeptide(L)'
;MNFPILSSLILLPSVGALFLFFTKSNKKNNFTVKYVALFTSAANFFLSIYLWILFDQSTSEFQFVEQRVWIKDFINYKVGVDGISILFILLTTFITPLCIISVNNSIKDRLSEFLIAVLIMESFMIGVFCSLDLVIFYLFFEAGLIPMFLIIGIWGGARRVYSAFKFFLYTLLGSVLMLVAIITIYWLNGTTDVVELLSLIHI
;
A
#
# COMPACT_ATOMS: atom_id res chain seq x y z
N MET A 1 -0.88 -10.07 -24.18
CA MET A 1 -0.69 -10.13 -22.71
C MET A 1 -0.36 -8.70 -22.27
N ASN A 2 -1.30 -8.02 -21.66
CA ASN A 2 -1.02 -6.70 -21.12
C ASN A 2 -0.16 -6.90 -19.86
N PHE A 3 0.97 -6.18 -19.77
CA PHE A 3 1.84 -6.23 -18.60
C PHE A 3 1.05 -5.75 -17.37
N PRO A 4 1.01 -6.50 -16.25
CA PRO A 4 0.25 -6.13 -15.07
C PRO A 4 0.96 -4.99 -14.32
N ILE A 5 0.72 -3.75 -14.77
CA ILE A 5 1.40 -2.55 -14.28
C ILE A 5 1.04 -2.29 -12.81
N LEU A 6 -0.24 -2.38 -12.44
CA LEU A 6 -0.70 -2.10 -11.08
C LEU A 6 -0.20 -3.14 -10.08
N SER A 7 -0.29 -4.43 -10.41
CA SER A 7 0.30 -5.49 -9.58
C SER A 7 1.81 -5.31 -9.44
N SER A 8 2.51 -4.85 -10.49
CA SER A 8 3.94 -4.56 -10.42
C SER A 8 4.25 -3.40 -9.48
N LEU A 9 3.45 -2.31 -9.51
CA LEU A 9 3.58 -1.16 -8.60
C LEU A 9 3.37 -1.56 -7.14
N ILE A 10 2.39 -2.42 -6.86
CA ILE A 10 2.12 -2.92 -5.51
C ILE A 10 3.25 -3.83 -5.03
N LEU A 11 3.76 -4.73 -5.87
CA LEU A 11 4.72 -5.75 -5.46
C LEU A 11 6.16 -5.26 -5.41
N LEU A 12 6.55 -4.28 -6.24
CA LEU A 12 7.93 -3.83 -6.36
C LEU A 12 8.54 -3.37 -5.03
N PRO A 13 7.89 -2.52 -4.21
CA PRO A 13 8.43 -2.14 -2.90
C PRO A 13 8.51 -3.33 -1.94
N SER A 14 7.54 -4.26 -1.97
CA SER A 14 7.57 -5.48 -1.16
C SER A 14 8.74 -6.39 -1.54
N VAL A 15 9.06 -6.53 -2.82
CA VAL A 15 10.25 -7.27 -3.29
C VAL A 15 11.53 -6.60 -2.81
N GLY A 16 11.60 -5.27 -2.87
CA GLY A 16 12.72 -4.50 -2.31
C GLY A 16 12.88 -4.72 -0.80
N ALA A 17 11.78 -4.71 -0.04
CA ALA A 17 11.77 -5.00 1.38
C ALA A 17 12.28 -6.43 1.67
N LEU A 18 11.87 -7.41 0.87
CA LEU A 18 12.30 -8.80 0.99
C LEU A 18 13.80 -8.94 0.71
N PHE A 19 14.31 -8.24 -0.30
CA PHE A 19 15.75 -8.19 -0.58
C PHE A 19 16.54 -7.59 0.59
N LEU A 20 16.05 -6.51 1.20
CA LEU A 20 16.64 -5.91 2.39
C LEU A 20 16.64 -6.85 3.59
N PHE A 21 15.62 -7.68 3.75
CA PHE A 21 15.55 -8.66 4.83
C PHE A 21 16.67 -9.70 4.77
N PHE A 22 17.06 -10.13 3.56
CA PHE A 22 18.17 -11.06 3.37
C PHE A 22 19.55 -10.40 3.46
N THR A 23 19.65 -9.06 3.31
CA THR A 23 20.90 -8.34 3.50
C THR A 23 21.15 -8.15 4.99
N LYS A 24 22.08 -8.94 5.58
CA LYS A 24 22.47 -8.80 6.99
C LYS A 24 22.88 -7.35 7.28
N SER A 25 22.12 -6.69 8.15
CA SER A 25 22.46 -5.35 8.67
C SER A 25 23.68 -5.43 9.60
N ASN A 26 24.85 -5.17 9.05
CA ASN A 26 26.03 -4.82 9.85
C ASN A 26 26.19 -3.29 9.81
N LYS A 27 26.68 -2.68 10.90
CA LYS A 27 26.95 -1.22 10.95
C LYS A 27 27.78 -0.70 9.77
N LYS A 28 28.56 -1.56 9.10
CA LYS A 28 29.29 -1.26 7.86
C LYS A 28 28.41 -1.19 6.60
N ASN A 29 27.20 -1.77 6.62
CA ASN A 29 26.34 -1.91 5.43
C ASN A 29 25.15 -0.94 5.40
N ASN A 30 25.04 0.00 6.36
CA ASN A 30 23.93 0.96 6.39
C ASN A 30 23.81 1.78 5.11
N PHE A 31 24.94 2.06 4.46
CA PHE A 31 25.00 2.76 3.19
C PHE A 31 24.31 1.94 2.07
N THR A 32 24.69 0.67 1.91
CA THR A 32 24.12 -0.24 0.90
C THR A 32 22.62 -0.44 1.10
N VAL A 33 22.18 -0.67 2.34
CA VAL A 33 20.76 -0.86 2.68
C VAL A 33 19.93 0.36 2.26
N LYS A 34 20.43 1.56 2.53
CA LYS A 34 19.78 2.80 2.15
C LYS A 34 19.70 2.98 0.64
N TYR A 35 20.78 2.70 -0.09
CA TYR A 35 20.77 2.82 -1.55
C TYR A 35 19.83 1.82 -2.20
N VAL A 36 19.73 0.60 -1.70
CA VAL A 36 18.78 -0.40 -2.21
C VAL A 36 17.35 0.09 -1.98
N ALA A 37 17.02 0.56 -0.77
CA ALA A 37 15.69 1.11 -0.49
C ALA A 37 15.36 2.32 -1.38
N LEU A 38 16.32 3.24 -1.54
CA LEU A 38 16.15 4.43 -2.37
C LEU A 38 15.99 4.06 -3.86
N PHE A 39 16.78 3.11 -4.36
CA PHE A 39 16.66 2.65 -5.73
C PHE A 39 15.30 1.99 -5.99
N THR A 40 14.84 1.14 -5.06
CA THR A 40 13.53 0.47 -5.16
C THR A 40 12.38 1.48 -5.16
N SER A 41 12.37 2.42 -4.23
CA SER A 41 11.31 3.44 -4.15
C SER A 41 11.37 4.42 -5.33
N ALA A 42 12.56 4.81 -5.80
CA ALA A 42 12.71 5.65 -7.00
C ALA A 42 12.23 4.90 -8.27
N ALA A 43 12.56 3.62 -8.41
CA ALA A 43 12.07 2.81 -9.53
C ALA A 43 10.54 2.72 -9.52
N ASN A 44 9.94 2.58 -8.34
CA ASN A 44 8.48 2.57 -8.19
C ASN A 44 7.86 3.92 -8.56
N PHE A 45 8.49 5.03 -8.17
CA PHE A 45 8.06 6.36 -8.56
C PHE A 45 8.12 6.57 -10.09
N PHE A 46 9.19 6.14 -10.76
CA PHE A 46 9.25 6.22 -12.22
C PHE A 46 8.19 5.35 -12.89
N LEU A 47 7.87 4.18 -12.33
CA LEU A 47 6.80 3.33 -12.83
C LEU A 47 5.42 3.98 -12.65
N SER A 48 5.19 4.70 -11.56
CA SER A 48 3.94 5.46 -11.35
C SER A 48 3.82 6.66 -12.31
N ILE A 49 4.92 7.35 -12.63
CA ILE A 49 4.93 8.38 -13.68
C ILE A 49 4.60 7.78 -15.04
N TYR A 50 5.16 6.62 -15.35
CA TYR A 50 4.85 5.92 -16.60
C TYR A 50 3.36 5.53 -16.69
N LEU A 51 2.77 5.06 -15.58
CA LEU A 51 1.33 4.81 -15.48
C LEU A 51 0.53 6.09 -15.76
N TRP A 52 0.93 7.24 -15.17
CA TRP A 52 0.25 8.52 -15.36
C TRP A 52 0.32 9.02 -16.80
N ILE A 53 1.44 8.83 -17.51
CA ILE A 53 1.57 9.21 -18.93
C ILE A 53 0.65 8.37 -19.82
N LEU A 54 0.41 7.09 -19.48
CA LEU A 54 -0.46 6.20 -20.23
C LEU A 54 -1.95 6.40 -19.88
N PHE A 55 -2.26 7.13 -18.82
CA PHE A 55 -3.64 7.34 -18.37
C PHE A 55 -4.42 8.24 -19.32
N ASP A 56 -5.57 7.76 -19.79
CA ASP A 56 -6.48 8.51 -20.65
C ASP A 56 -7.43 9.38 -19.80
N GLN A 57 -7.31 10.69 -19.93
CA GLN A 57 -8.12 11.67 -19.19
C GLN A 57 -9.51 11.89 -19.82
N SER A 58 -9.79 11.32 -20.98
CA SER A 58 -11.05 11.51 -21.71
C SER A 58 -12.18 10.61 -21.21
N THR A 59 -11.85 9.55 -20.45
CA THR A 59 -12.81 8.55 -19.97
C THR A 59 -13.00 8.62 -18.47
N SER A 60 -14.24 8.41 -18.00
CA SER A 60 -14.57 8.31 -16.56
C SER A 60 -14.51 6.87 -16.03
N GLU A 61 -14.15 5.91 -16.87
CA GLU A 61 -14.07 4.50 -16.50
C GLU A 61 -12.77 4.16 -15.77
N PHE A 62 -12.79 3.10 -14.96
CA PHE A 62 -11.58 2.56 -14.37
C PHE A 62 -10.64 1.99 -15.42
N GLN A 63 -9.37 2.38 -15.37
CA GLN A 63 -8.36 1.98 -16.34
C GLN A 63 -7.37 0.99 -15.73
N PHE A 64 -6.61 0.29 -16.60
CA PHE A 64 -5.62 -0.72 -16.22
C PHE A 64 -6.19 -1.81 -15.31
N VAL A 65 -7.47 -2.14 -15.47
CA VAL A 65 -8.13 -3.14 -14.62
C VAL A 65 -7.45 -4.49 -14.77
N GLU A 66 -6.93 -5.01 -13.66
CA GLU A 66 -6.38 -6.35 -13.53
C GLU A 66 -7.30 -7.17 -12.65
N GLN A 67 -7.80 -8.29 -13.17
CA GLN A 67 -8.69 -9.16 -12.42
C GLN A 67 -8.15 -10.59 -12.42
N ARG A 68 -8.12 -11.20 -11.23
CA ARG A 68 -7.81 -12.62 -11.05
C ARG A 68 -8.74 -13.20 -9.99
N VAL A 69 -9.30 -14.36 -10.25
CA VAL A 69 -10.08 -15.09 -9.27
C VAL A 69 -9.13 -15.56 -8.17
N TRP A 70 -9.38 -15.14 -6.93
CA TRP A 70 -8.60 -15.56 -5.78
C TRP A 70 -9.34 -16.67 -4.99
N ILE A 71 -10.55 -16.39 -4.51
CA ILE A 71 -11.42 -17.39 -3.89
C ILE A 71 -12.67 -17.49 -4.77
N LYS A 72 -12.87 -18.66 -5.36
CA LYS A 72 -13.95 -18.92 -6.32
C LYS A 72 -15.29 -18.49 -5.72
N ASP A 73 -16.06 -17.75 -6.49
CA ASP A 73 -17.40 -17.24 -6.19
C ASP A 73 -17.52 -16.27 -4.99
N PHE A 74 -16.39 -15.80 -4.39
CA PHE A 74 -16.46 -14.93 -3.23
C PHE A 74 -15.54 -13.70 -3.31
N ILE A 75 -14.24 -13.85 -3.59
CA ILE A 75 -13.28 -12.76 -3.62
C ILE A 75 -12.49 -12.79 -4.92
N ASN A 76 -12.48 -11.67 -5.62
CA ASN A 76 -11.65 -11.47 -6.78
C ASN A 76 -10.54 -10.45 -6.47
N TYR A 77 -9.29 -10.82 -6.76
CA TYR A 77 -8.25 -9.82 -6.82
C TYR A 77 -8.54 -8.91 -8.01
N LYS A 78 -9.15 -7.76 -7.76
CA LYS A 78 -9.51 -6.78 -8.77
C LYS A 78 -8.91 -5.44 -8.38
N VAL A 79 -8.02 -4.94 -9.23
CA VAL A 79 -7.37 -3.63 -9.06
C VAL A 79 -7.53 -2.81 -10.33
N GLY A 80 -7.65 -1.52 -10.18
CA GLY A 80 -7.79 -0.55 -11.26
C GLY A 80 -7.55 0.85 -10.74
N VAL A 81 -7.47 1.82 -11.63
CA VAL A 81 -7.25 3.23 -11.25
C VAL A 81 -8.24 4.14 -11.95
N ASP A 82 -8.62 5.19 -11.23
CA ASP A 82 -9.37 6.33 -11.73
C ASP A 82 -8.53 7.62 -11.65
N GLY A 83 -9.07 8.74 -12.11
CA GLY A 83 -8.37 10.03 -12.10
C GLY A 83 -7.97 10.54 -10.71
N ILE A 84 -8.66 10.09 -9.64
CA ILE A 84 -8.34 10.47 -8.26
C ILE A 84 -7.26 9.54 -7.70
N SER A 85 -7.43 8.23 -7.83
CA SER A 85 -6.50 7.24 -7.27
C SER A 85 -5.11 7.34 -7.86
N ILE A 86 -4.97 7.67 -9.15
CA ILE A 86 -3.66 7.84 -9.78
C ILE A 86 -2.84 8.97 -9.14
N LEU A 87 -3.49 10.07 -8.72
CA LEU A 87 -2.82 11.17 -8.03
C LEU A 87 -2.31 10.74 -6.64
N PHE A 88 -3.10 9.94 -5.90
CA PHE A 88 -2.68 9.40 -4.61
C PHE A 88 -1.54 8.38 -4.75
N ILE A 89 -1.54 7.58 -5.81
CA ILE A 89 -0.44 6.67 -6.13
C ILE A 89 0.84 7.47 -6.41
N LEU A 90 0.78 8.49 -7.26
CA LEU A 90 1.91 9.38 -7.54
C LEU A 90 2.43 10.07 -6.28
N LEU A 91 1.53 10.57 -5.44
CA LEU A 91 1.90 11.22 -4.18
C LEU A 91 2.62 10.25 -3.25
N THR A 92 2.09 9.03 -3.09
CA THR A 92 2.67 7.99 -2.23
C THR A 92 4.07 7.61 -2.70
N THR A 93 4.21 7.30 -4.00
CA THR A 93 5.50 6.91 -4.59
C THR A 93 6.51 8.05 -4.64
N PHE A 94 6.06 9.33 -4.66
CA PHE A 94 6.93 10.50 -4.56
C PHE A 94 7.44 10.76 -3.14
N ILE A 95 6.56 10.65 -2.14
CA ILE A 95 6.91 10.92 -0.74
C ILE A 95 7.88 9.87 -0.19
N THR A 96 7.74 8.60 -0.57
CA THR A 96 8.57 7.52 -0.01
C THR A 96 10.08 7.73 -0.23
N PRO A 97 10.60 8.03 -1.44
CA PRO A 97 12.02 8.34 -1.63
C PRO A 97 12.48 9.54 -0.80
N LEU A 98 11.65 10.58 -0.67
CA LEU A 98 11.97 11.76 0.17
C LEU A 98 12.10 11.38 1.64
N CYS A 99 11.19 10.53 2.15
CA CYS A 99 11.29 9.99 3.51
C CYS A 99 12.59 9.20 3.70
N ILE A 100 12.97 8.34 2.76
CA ILE A 100 14.21 7.55 2.82
C ILE A 100 15.45 8.46 2.82
N ILE A 101 15.45 9.52 2.02
CA ILE A 101 16.54 10.51 1.99
C ILE A 101 16.66 11.23 3.33
N SER A 102 15.53 11.65 3.90
CA SER A 102 15.45 12.40 5.17
C SER A 102 15.99 11.62 6.37
N VAL A 103 15.94 10.31 6.35
CA VAL A 103 16.36 9.42 7.45
C VAL A 103 17.87 9.46 7.75
N ASN A 104 18.69 10.10 6.92
CA ASN A 104 20.15 9.98 6.89
C ASN A 104 20.87 10.16 8.26
N ASN A 105 20.35 11.01 9.16
CA ASN A 105 20.96 11.29 10.46
C ASN A 105 20.05 11.00 11.66
N SER A 106 18.78 10.74 11.42
CA SER A 106 17.77 10.66 12.47
C SER A 106 17.66 9.25 13.07
N ILE A 107 17.87 8.22 12.26
CA ILE A 107 17.73 6.81 12.66
C ILE A 107 19.08 6.12 12.53
N LYS A 108 19.75 5.86 13.67
CA LYS A 108 21.07 5.20 13.74
C LYS A 108 20.94 3.70 14.04
N ASP A 109 19.91 3.33 14.79
CA ASP A 109 19.70 1.95 15.22
C ASP A 109 18.59 1.28 14.39
N ARG A 110 18.86 0.05 13.97
CA ARG A 110 17.89 -0.80 13.24
C ARG A 110 17.39 -0.16 11.93
N LEU A 111 18.26 0.55 11.21
CA LEU A 111 17.90 1.27 9.97
C LEU A 111 17.27 0.34 8.91
N SER A 112 17.79 -0.88 8.75
CA SER A 112 17.26 -1.84 7.78
C SER A 112 15.81 -2.19 8.07
N GLU A 113 15.46 -2.45 9.31
CA GLU A 113 14.09 -2.78 9.73
C GLU A 113 13.12 -1.61 9.49
N PHE A 114 13.60 -0.39 9.74
CA PHE A 114 12.83 0.83 9.46
C PHE A 114 12.53 0.96 7.96
N LEU A 115 13.55 0.80 7.10
CA LEU A 115 13.39 0.91 5.66
C LEU A 115 12.52 -0.21 5.08
N ILE A 116 12.60 -1.42 5.63
CA ILE A 116 11.69 -2.52 5.30
C ILE A 116 10.25 -2.13 5.63
N ALA A 117 10.00 -1.59 6.83
CA ALA A 117 8.65 -1.17 7.23
C ALA A 117 8.10 -0.06 6.33
N VAL A 118 8.94 0.91 5.91
CA VAL A 118 8.55 1.99 4.99
C VAL A 118 8.18 1.45 3.61
N LEU A 119 8.98 0.53 3.04
CA LEU A 119 8.69 -0.05 1.72
C LEU A 119 7.44 -0.94 1.74
N ILE A 120 7.23 -1.71 2.81
CA ILE A 120 6.01 -2.52 2.97
C ILE A 120 4.78 -1.61 3.11
N MET A 121 4.91 -0.51 3.87
CA MET A 121 3.84 0.47 4.00
C MET A 121 3.48 1.10 2.64
N GLU A 122 4.49 1.46 1.82
CA GLU A 122 4.28 1.95 0.44
C GLU A 122 3.46 0.95 -0.39
N SER A 123 3.83 -0.34 -0.38
CA SER A 123 3.09 -1.40 -1.08
C SER A 123 1.62 -1.45 -0.67
N PHE A 124 1.33 -1.45 0.63
CA PHE A 124 -0.04 -1.54 1.12
C PHE A 124 -0.85 -0.28 0.80
N MET A 125 -0.26 0.91 0.90
CA MET A 125 -0.91 2.16 0.53
C MET A 125 -1.29 2.20 -0.95
N ILE A 126 -0.40 1.78 -1.84
CA ILE A 126 -0.71 1.66 -3.28
C ILE A 126 -1.83 0.64 -3.49
N GLY A 127 -1.78 -0.51 -2.79
CA GLY A 127 -2.83 -1.52 -2.84
C GLY A 127 -4.20 -0.99 -2.44
N VAL A 128 -4.27 -0.16 -1.40
CA VAL A 128 -5.52 0.52 -0.97
C VAL A 128 -6.08 1.40 -2.08
N PHE A 129 -5.23 2.21 -2.74
CA PHE A 129 -5.68 3.14 -3.78
C PHE A 129 -6.05 2.47 -5.10
N CYS A 130 -5.55 1.26 -5.35
CA CYS A 130 -5.85 0.50 -6.57
C CYS A 130 -7.02 -0.48 -6.40
N SER A 131 -7.48 -0.78 -5.20
CA SER A 131 -8.46 -1.84 -4.95
C SER A 131 -9.84 -1.49 -5.49
N LEU A 132 -10.39 -2.37 -6.33
CA LEU A 132 -11.76 -2.33 -6.84
C LEU A 132 -12.68 -3.40 -6.23
N ASP A 133 -12.19 -4.12 -5.20
CA ASP A 133 -12.97 -5.06 -4.39
C ASP A 133 -12.87 -4.64 -2.92
N LEU A 134 -14.00 -4.56 -2.21
CA LEU A 134 -14.06 -4.09 -0.82
C LEU A 134 -13.27 -4.95 0.15
N VAL A 135 -13.17 -6.27 -0.10
CA VAL A 135 -12.39 -7.18 0.76
C VAL A 135 -10.90 -6.99 0.53
N ILE A 136 -10.49 -6.83 -0.73
CA ILE A 136 -9.08 -6.54 -1.08
C ILE A 136 -8.66 -5.18 -0.53
N PHE A 137 -9.54 -4.17 -0.63
CA PHE A 137 -9.33 -2.86 0.01
C PHE A 137 -9.10 -3.01 1.51
N TYR A 138 -9.99 -3.73 2.20
CA TYR A 138 -9.89 -3.96 3.64
C TYR A 138 -8.60 -4.67 4.02
N LEU A 139 -8.19 -5.70 3.27
CA LEU A 139 -6.95 -6.43 3.53
C LEU A 139 -5.71 -5.53 3.43
N PHE A 140 -5.60 -4.71 2.39
CA PHE A 140 -4.48 -3.79 2.25
C PHE A 140 -4.49 -2.70 3.32
N PHE A 141 -5.68 -2.17 3.66
CA PHE A 141 -5.85 -1.18 4.71
C PHE A 141 -5.40 -1.70 6.08
N GLU A 142 -5.88 -2.89 6.46
CA GLU A 142 -5.54 -3.52 7.74
C GLU A 142 -4.07 -3.91 7.81
N ALA A 143 -3.52 -4.47 6.71
CA ALA A 143 -2.11 -4.82 6.62
C ALA A 143 -1.19 -3.60 6.79
N GLY A 144 -1.60 -2.43 6.31
CA GLY A 144 -0.86 -1.17 6.47
C GLY A 144 -0.70 -0.69 7.92
N LEU A 145 -1.59 -1.13 8.83
CA LEU A 145 -1.49 -0.78 10.25
C LEU A 145 -0.27 -1.42 10.93
N ILE A 146 0.15 -2.60 10.47
CA ILE A 146 1.27 -3.35 11.08
C ILE A 146 2.59 -2.56 10.96
N PRO A 147 3.06 -2.17 9.76
CA PRO A 147 4.28 -1.39 9.64
C PRO A 147 4.19 -0.04 10.33
N MET A 148 3.02 0.63 10.31
CA MET A 148 2.82 1.90 11.01
C MET A 148 2.96 1.74 12.53
N PHE A 149 2.36 0.69 13.11
CA PHE A 149 2.51 0.35 14.52
C PHE A 149 3.99 0.13 14.91
N LEU A 150 4.73 -0.59 14.06
CA LEU A 150 6.17 -0.85 14.28
C LEU A 150 6.99 0.44 14.20
N ILE A 151 6.73 1.29 13.21
CA ILE A 151 7.44 2.57 13.04
C ILE A 151 7.23 3.44 14.27
N ILE A 152 6.00 3.62 14.73
CA ILE A 152 5.69 4.43 15.92
C ILE A 152 6.29 3.79 17.20
N GLY A 153 6.15 2.47 17.37
CA GLY A 153 6.52 1.78 18.59
C GLY A 153 8.03 1.64 18.80
N ILE A 154 8.81 1.53 17.73
CA ILE A 154 10.26 1.31 17.80
C ILE A 154 11.02 2.64 17.71
N TRP A 155 10.68 3.50 16.75
CA TRP A 155 11.44 4.73 16.42
C TRP A 155 10.74 6.02 16.88
N GLY A 156 9.59 5.94 17.52
CA GLY A 156 8.87 7.09 18.07
C GLY A 156 9.55 7.74 19.26
N GLY A 157 8.92 8.79 19.82
CA GLY A 157 9.43 9.60 20.93
C GLY A 157 9.34 8.91 22.32
N ALA A 158 9.41 9.70 23.39
CA ALA A 158 9.52 9.19 24.77
C ALA A 158 8.36 8.26 25.19
N ARG A 159 7.14 8.48 24.71
CA ARG A 159 5.95 7.63 25.01
C ARG A 159 5.53 6.77 23.84
N ARG A 160 6.47 6.34 22.99
CA ARG A 160 6.24 5.62 21.74
C ARG A 160 5.35 4.38 21.88
N VAL A 161 5.61 3.55 22.89
CA VAL A 161 4.86 2.30 23.11
C VAL A 161 3.38 2.59 23.40
N TYR A 162 3.11 3.51 24.32
CA TYR A 162 1.74 3.94 24.63
C TYR A 162 1.04 4.52 23.38
N SER A 163 1.72 5.37 22.64
CA SER A 163 1.17 5.98 21.43
C SER A 163 0.90 4.97 20.34
N ALA A 164 1.78 3.97 20.15
CA ALA A 164 1.60 2.90 19.19
C ALA A 164 0.38 2.04 19.52
N PHE A 165 0.22 1.62 20.77
CA PHE A 165 -0.94 0.85 21.20
C PHE A 165 -2.24 1.66 21.11
N LYS A 166 -2.23 2.93 21.49
CA LYS A 166 -3.40 3.79 21.37
C LYS A 166 -3.83 3.98 19.93
N PHE A 167 -2.86 4.23 19.03
CA PHE A 167 -3.10 4.33 17.59
C PHE A 167 -3.68 3.02 17.04
N PHE A 168 -3.03 1.90 17.33
CA PHE A 168 -3.44 0.59 16.82
C PHE A 168 -4.84 0.18 17.28
N LEU A 169 -5.12 0.29 18.57
CA LEU A 169 -6.44 -0.10 19.13
C LEU A 169 -7.57 0.79 18.60
N TYR A 170 -7.31 2.09 18.45
CA TYR A 170 -8.31 3.03 17.94
C TYR A 170 -8.64 2.76 16.47
N THR A 171 -7.59 2.57 15.64
CA THR A 171 -7.77 2.28 14.21
C THR A 171 -8.37 0.89 14.00
N LEU A 172 -7.94 -0.12 14.78
CA LEU A 172 -8.52 -1.47 14.72
C LEU A 172 -10.01 -1.47 15.08
N LEU A 173 -10.42 -0.71 16.07
CA LEU A 173 -11.85 -0.59 16.41
C LEU A 173 -12.66 -0.01 15.24
N GLY A 174 -12.13 1.03 14.58
CA GLY A 174 -12.75 1.62 13.39
C GLY A 174 -12.80 0.66 12.22
N SER A 175 -11.72 -0.09 11.98
CA SER A 175 -11.64 -1.05 10.87
C SER A 175 -12.57 -2.25 11.07
N VAL A 176 -12.76 -2.72 12.30
CA VAL A 176 -13.75 -3.77 12.60
C VAL A 176 -15.18 -3.31 12.29
N LEU A 177 -15.53 -2.06 12.62
CA LEU A 177 -16.82 -1.49 12.25
C LEU A 177 -16.98 -1.38 10.72
N MET A 178 -15.93 -1.01 10.01
CA MET A 178 -15.90 -1.01 8.54
C MET A 178 -16.07 -2.43 7.97
N LEU A 179 -15.45 -3.43 8.57
CA LEU A 179 -15.63 -4.83 8.18
C LEU A 179 -17.08 -5.28 8.31
N VAL A 180 -17.75 -4.92 9.42
CA VAL A 180 -19.18 -5.21 9.61
C VAL A 180 -20.02 -4.56 8.51
N ALA A 181 -19.70 -3.32 8.13
CA ALA A 181 -20.37 -2.66 7.01
C ALA A 181 -20.15 -3.39 5.68
N ILE A 182 -18.93 -3.82 5.38
CA ILE A 182 -18.59 -4.59 4.16
C ILE A 182 -19.38 -5.91 4.12
N ILE A 183 -19.43 -6.64 5.23
CA ILE A 183 -20.21 -7.89 5.33
C ILE A 183 -21.70 -7.63 5.11
N THR A 184 -22.23 -6.53 5.66
CA THR A 184 -23.64 -6.15 5.47
C THR A 184 -23.92 -5.82 3.99
N ILE A 185 -23.05 -5.07 3.33
CA ILE A 185 -23.15 -4.75 1.91
C ILE A 185 -23.16 -6.03 1.07
N TYR A 186 -22.24 -6.95 1.36
CA TYR A 186 -22.18 -8.24 0.67
C TYR A 186 -23.46 -9.06 0.88
N TRP A 187 -23.98 -9.10 2.12
CA TRP A 187 -25.23 -9.83 2.40
C TRP A 187 -26.43 -9.30 1.62
N LEU A 188 -26.52 -7.97 1.47
CA LEU A 188 -27.65 -7.33 0.78
C LEU A 188 -27.55 -7.43 -0.73
N ASN A 189 -26.33 -7.37 -1.30
CA ASN A 189 -26.12 -7.22 -2.74
C ASN A 189 -25.46 -8.45 -3.40
N GLY A 190 -24.92 -9.39 -2.63
CA GLY A 190 -24.26 -10.60 -3.16
C GLY A 190 -22.89 -10.38 -3.81
N THR A 191 -22.35 -9.13 -3.77
CA THR A 191 -21.08 -8.77 -4.40
C THR A 191 -20.25 -7.86 -3.51
N THR A 192 -18.92 -7.93 -3.64
CA THR A 192 -17.94 -7.01 -3.04
C THR A 192 -17.27 -6.10 -4.07
N ASP A 193 -17.60 -6.26 -5.35
CA ASP A 193 -17.06 -5.49 -6.45
C ASP A 193 -17.57 -4.06 -6.41
N VAL A 194 -16.64 -3.09 -6.28
CA VAL A 194 -16.97 -1.66 -6.18
C VAL A 194 -17.68 -1.16 -7.43
N VAL A 195 -17.32 -1.63 -8.62
CA VAL A 195 -17.92 -1.20 -9.89
C VAL A 195 -19.38 -1.65 -9.97
N GLU A 196 -19.65 -2.90 -9.58
CA GLU A 196 -21.01 -3.43 -9.51
C GLU A 196 -21.85 -2.70 -8.47
N LEU A 197 -21.29 -2.47 -7.27
CA LEU A 197 -21.99 -1.73 -6.21
C LEU A 197 -22.33 -0.29 -6.61
N LEU A 198 -21.44 0.40 -7.32
CA LEU A 198 -21.72 1.74 -7.85
C LEU A 198 -22.87 1.74 -8.86
N SER A 199 -23.02 0.69 -9.64
CA SER A 199 -24.14 0.57 -10.59
C SER A 199 -25.49 0.41 -9.88
N LEU A 200 -25.50 -0.20 -8.68
CA LEU A 200 -26.73 -0.41 -7.90
C LEU A 200 -27.23 0.88 -7.22
N ILE A 201 -26.38 1.88 -7.02
CA ILE A 201 -26.76 3.17 -6.41
C ILE A 201 -27.66 3.98 -7.37
N HIS A 202 -27.60 3.72 -8.65
CA HIS A 202 -28.36 4.43 -9.69
C HIS A 202 -29.67 3.77 -10.10
N ILE A 203 -30.06 2.67 -9.44
CA ILE A 203 -31.36 2.01 -9.59
C ILE A 203 -32.28 2.41 -8.44
#